data_bdf9e3d3b9d180a1cefd7cf683a47069
#
_entry.id   bdf9e3d3b9d180a1cefd7cf683a47069
#
_cell.length_a   1.000
_cell.length_b   1.000
_cell.length_c   1.000
_cell.angle_alpha   90.00
_cell.angle_beta   90.00
_cell.angle_gamma   90.00
#
_symmetry.space_group_name_H-M   'P 1'
#
loop_
_entity.id
_entity.type
_entity.pdbx_description
1 polymer ?
#
loop_
_entity_poly.entity_id
_entity_poly.type
_entity_poly.pdbx_seq_one_letter_code
_entity_poly.pdbx_strand_id
1 'polypeptide(L)'
;MILRGARQVGKTTLVSSFGESYTHFIELNLEKCEDASLVERSNSVQELVNFLALKNEISPKDFPNTLLFIDEIQESEKAISFLRYFYEDFPELNVIAAGSLLEHTLKKTKNYPVGRINYLYLFPLNFQEYLEAQGKNNLLERFRNVPVDDIAHELLMKEFHTYCIIGGMPEIVANYVANKDLLSLPQIYESIWNTYKDDVIKYADSKSEENVMKHIVNTAASFVDQRIKFQNFGHSNYKSREVSKAFNNLDAAKVIQVIYPCTNVEPPILPDYKKSPRLQFLDTGILNFDLNIQADLLLMKDLSEAYKGAIIPHIINQEVLSLNTTDYKKTNFWVRDKTQSSAEVDLLIAHGKFLIPVEIKSGKTGSLKSLHQFVNQAPHPFAVRMYGGKFNIEETVTPEGKPYLLMNLPYYLGTYLKQYINYFITKYNVE
;
A
#
# COMPACT_ATOMS: atom_id res chain seq x y z
N MET A 1 14.85 -11.15 9.41
CA MET A 1 13.63 -10.46 8.93
C MET A 1 13.78 -10.12 7.44
N ILE A 2 12.68 -10.14 6.66
CA ILE A 2 12.68 -9.68 5.26
C ILE A 2 11.78 -8.46 5.12
N LEU A 3 12.34 -7.36 4.61
CA LEU A 3 11.62 -6.14 4.28
C LEU A 3 11.19 -6.17 2.81
N ARG A 4 9.88 -6.19 2.58
CA ARG A 4 9.25 -6.19 1.25
C ARG A 4 8.65 -4.83 0.92
N GLY A 5 8.51 -4.53 -0.34
CA GLY A 5 7.88 -3.31 -0.82
C GLY A 5 8.32 -3.02 -2.24
N ALA A 6 7.59 -2.15 -2.93
CA ALA A 6 7.93 -1.71 -4.27
C ALA A 6 9.33 -1.05 -4.33
N ARG A 7 9.86 -0.83 -5.51
CA ARG A 7 11.10 -0.04 -5.67
C ARG A 7 10.89 1.38 -5.15
N GLN A 8 11.96 2.02 -4.69
CA GLN A 8 11.99 3.44 -4.28
C GLN A 8 11.00 3.85 -3.15
N VAL A 9 10.45 2.88 -2.42
CA VAL A 9 9.63 3.17 -1.22
C VAL A 9 10.46 3.39 0.04
N GLY A 10 11.81 3.44 -0.07
CA GLY A 10 12.71 3.80 1.04
C GLY A 10 13.23 2.63 1.86
N LYS A 11 13.20 1.38 1.37
CA LYS A 11 13.69 0.19 2.12
C LYS A 11 15.11 0.33 2.63
N THR A 12 16.05 0.64 1.74
CA THR A 12 17.47 0.80 2.07
C THR A 12 17.67 1.92 3.09
N THR A 13 17.06 3.08 2.85
CA THR A 13 17.13 4.24 3.75
C THR A 13 16.63 3.92 5.15
N LEU A 14 15.47 3.22 5.24
CA LEU A 14 14.89 2.81 6.52
C LEU A 14 15.84 1.89 7.30
N VAL A 15 16.40 0.89 6.64
CA VAL A 15 17.30 -0.08 7.31
C VAL A 15 18.62 0.57 7.68
N SER A 16 19.18 1.45 6.83
CA SER A 16 20.41 2.18 7.15
C SER A 16 20.21 3.08 8.37
N SER A 17 19.12 3.84 8.42
CA SER A 17 18.76 4.68 9.58
C SER A 17 18.53 3.84 10.86
N PHE A 18 17.88 2.68 10.73
CA PHE A 18 17.72 1.75 11.84
C PHE A 18 19.07 1.18 12.29
N GLY A 19 19.98 0.95 11.35
CA GLY A 19 21.35 0.48 11.59
C GLY A 19 22.19 1.41 12.49
N GLU A 20 21.89 2.72 12.49
CA GLU A 20 22.55 3.70 13.38
C GLU A 20 22.31 3.40 14.88
N SER A 21 21.28 2.63 15.21
CA SER A 21 21.00 2.19 16.59
C SER A 21 21.85 1.01 17.06
N TYR A 22 22.60 0.36 16.15
CA TYR A 22 23.49 -0.74 16.46
C TYR A 22 24.92 -0.28 16.61
N THR A 23 25.72 -0.99 17.40
CA THR A 23 27.15 -0.73 17.55
C THR A 23 27.90 -1.03 16.24
N HIS A 24 27.47 -2.08 15.53
CA HIS A 24 28.06 -2.48 14.26
C HIS A 24 26.94 -2.64 13.21
N PHE A 25 27.14 -1.98 12.07
CA PHE A 25 26.25 -2.08 10.91
C PHE A 25 27.05 -2.57 9.72
N ILE A 26 26.67 -3.73 9.18
CA ILE A 26 27.28 -4.33 7.97
C ILE A 26 26.23 -4.31 6.87
N GLU A 27 26.54 -3.69 5.74
CA GLU A 27 25.69 -3.67 4.55
C GLU A 27 26.34 -4.50 3.43
N LEU A 28 25.58 -5.42 2.86
CA LEU A 28 25.87 -6.14 1.62
C LEU A 28 24.82 -5.76 0.60
N ASN A 29 25.20 -5.12 -0.49
CA ASN A 29 24.32 -4.81 -1.61
C ASN A 29 24.62 -5.78 -2.77
N LEU A 30 23.70 -6.71 -3.03
CA LEU A 30 23.95 -7.79 -4.01
C LEU A 30 23.84 -7.34 -5.47
N GLU A 31 23.48 -6.09 -5.77
CA GLU A 31 23.69 -5.48 -7.09
C GLU A 31 25.18 -5.13 -7.31
N LYS A 32 25.98 -5.00 -6.23
CA LYS A 32 27.44 -4.78 -6.34
C LYS A 32 28.16 -6.09 -6.56
N CYS A 33 28.96 -6.18 -7.63
CA CYS A 33 29.69 -7.40 -7.99
C CYS A 33 30.60 -7.94 -6.86
N GLU A 34 31.17 -7.06 -6.03
CA GLU A 34 32.04 -7.46 -4.91
C GLU A 34 31.25 -8.21 -3.84
N ASP A 35 30.11 -7.66 -3.40
CA ASP A 35 29.27 -8.26 -2.36
C ASP A 35 28.59 -9.54 -2.86
N ALA A 36 28.08 -9.53 -4.10
CA ALA A 36 27.52 -10.73 -4.72
C ALA A 36 28.59 -11.84 -4.83
N SER A 37 29.83 -11.51 -5.27
CA SER A 37 30.94 -12.48 -5.38
C SER A 37 31.33 -13.05 -4.01
N LEU A 38 31.27 -12.26 -2.94
CA LEU A 38 31.54 -12.73 -1.60
C LEU A 38 30.55 -13.82 -1.18
N VAL A 39 29.25 -13.58 -1.38
CA VAL A 39 28.18 -14.56 -1.08
C VAL A 39 28.37 -15.83 -1.94
N GLU A 40 28.61 -15.68 -3.25
CA GLU A 40 28.73 -16.81 -4.17
C GLU A 40 29.97 -17.69 -3.89
N ARG A 41 31.07 -17.12 -3.42
CA ARG A 41 32.30 -17.86 -3.05
C ARG A 41 32.21 -18.53 -1.69
N SER A 42 31.42 -18.05 -0.77
CA SER A 42 31.28 -18.63 0.59
C SER A 42 30.60 -20.00 0.53
N ASN A 43 31.24 -21.06 0.96
CA ASN A 43 30.68 -22.42 0.94
C ASN A 43 29.58 -22.64 1.97
N SER A 44 29.52 -21.80 3.00
CA SER A 44 28.53 -21.87 4.08
C SER A 44 28.24 -20.46 4.65
N VAL A 45 27.15 -20.34 5.40
CA VAL A 45 26.85 -19.12 6.15
C VAL A 45 27.92 -18.82 7.20
N GLN A 46 28.49 -19.88 7.80
CA GLN A 46 29.57 -19.77 8.77
C GLN A 46 30.82 -19.09 8.17
N GLU A 47 31.19 -19.48 6.94
CA GLU A 47 32.31 -18.87 6.23
C GLU A 47 32.05 -17.41 5.93
N LEU A 48 30.84 -17.09 5.45
CA LEU A 48 30.44 -15.72 5.17
C LEU A 48 30.48 -14.85 6.43
N VAL A 49 29.87 -15.31 7.54
CA VAL A 49 29.83 -14.55 8.80
C VAL A 49 31.22 -14.36 9.38
N ASN A 50 32.06 -15.40 9.36
CA ASN A 50 33.44 -15.31 9.84
C ASN A 50 34.26 -14.29 9.02
N PHE A 51 34.09 -14.28 7.70
CA PHE A 51 34.75 -13.31 6.84
C PHE A 51 34.27 -11.87 7.14
N LEU A 52 32.95 -11.67 7.26
CA LEU A 52 32.38 -10.36 7.56
C LEU A 52 32.83 -9.84 8.94
N ALA A 53 32.83 -10.72 9.93
CA ALA A 53 33.30 -10.41 11.29
C ALA A 53 34.77 -10.00 11.28
N LEU A 54 35.64 -10.75 10.58
CA LEU A 54 37.05 -10.45 10.43
C LEU A 54 37.29 -9.10 9.69
N LYS A 55 36.61 -8.90 8.57
CA LYS A 55 36.71 -7.67 7.76
C LYS A 55 36.33 -6.40 8.52
N ASN A 56 35.34 -6.52 9.43
CA ASN A 56 34.82 -5.39 10.19
C ASN A 56 35.31 -5.35 11.65
N GLU A 57 36.30 -6.20 12.01
CA GLU A 57 36.88 -6.28 13.36
C GLU A 57 35.83 -6.56 14.46
N ILE A 58 34.81 -7.37 14.17
CA ILE A 58 33.70 -7.70 15.06
C ILE A 58 33.97 -9.04 15.75
N SER A 59 33.88 -9.08 17.07
CA SER A 59 33.98 -10.32 17.84
C SER A 59 32.61 -11.03 17.91
N PRO A 60 32.53 -12.37 17.96
CA PRO A 60 31.27 -13.09 18.11
C PRO A 60 30.40 -12.64 19.30
N LYS A 61 31.02 -12.16 20.39
CA LYS A 61 30.31 -11.60 21.56
C LYS A 61 29.54 -10.30 21.25
N ASP A 62 29.88 -9.63 20.14
CA ASP A 62 29.26 -8.37 19.72
C ASP A 62 28.12 -8.59 18.73
N PHE A 63 27.84 -9.84 18.32
CA PHE A 63 26.72 -10.18 17.40
C PHE A 63 25.36 -9.69 17.86
N PRO A 64 24.97 -9.70 19.15
CA PRO A 64 23.70 -9.12 19.61
C PRO A 64 23.56 -7.62 19.29
N ASN A 65 24.67 -6.89 19.18
CA ASN A 65 24.72 -5.46 18.86
C ASN A 65 25.16 -5.19 17.41
N THR A 66 25.11 -6.23 16.57
CA THR A 66 25.45 -6.16 15.14
C THR A 66 24.21 -6.35 14.29
N LEU A 67 24.00 -5.46 13.33
CA LEU A 67 23.00 -5.63 12.27
C LEU A 67 23.70 -5.93 10.93
N LEU A 68 23.36 -7.07 10.34
CA LEU A 68 23.71 -7.41 8.96
C LEU A 68 22.51 -7.08 8.06
N PHE A 69 22.70 -6.16 7.14
CA PHE A 69 21.73 -5.81 6.12
C PHE A 69 22.15 -6.40 4.77
N ILE A 70 21.27 -7.19 4.16
CA ILE A 70 21.46 -7.77 2.82
C ILE A 70 20.43 -7.10 1.90
N ASP A 71 20.89 -6.12 1.13
CA ASP A 71 20.05 -5.41 0.16
C ASP A 71 20.05 -6.10 -1.19
N GLU A 72 18.92 -5.94 -1.91
CA GLU A 72 18.64 -6.57 -3.22
C GLU A 72 18.88 -8.09 -3.22
N ILE A 73 18.41 -8.76 -2.17
CA ILE A 73 18.66 -10.20 -1.91
C ILE A 73 18.19 -11.11 -3.07
N GLN A 74 17.24 -10.66 -3.90
CA GLN A 74 16.77 -11.42 -5.07
C GLN A 74 17.84 -11.65 -6.13
N GLU A 75 18.95 -10.91 -6.10
CA GLU A 75 20.07 -11.07 -7.02
C GLU A 75 20.91 -12.35 -6.75
N SER A 76 20.70 -13.01 -5.57
CA SER A 76 21.40 -14.27 -5.23
C SER A 76 20.46 -15.30 -4.60
N GLU A 77 20.18 -16.39 -5.33
CA GLU A 77 19.44 -17.55 -4.78
C GLU A 77 20.18 -18.17 -3.57
N LYS A 78 21.50 -18.08 -3.55
CA LYS A 78 22.33 -18.55 -2.46
C LYS A 78 22.15 -17.72 -1.19
N ALA A 79 22.13 -16.38 -1.31
CA ALA A 79 21.82 -15.49 -0.20
C ALA A 79 20.46 -15.79 0.41
N ILE A 80 19.44 -16.01 -0.43
CA ILE A 80 18.09 -16.41 0.03
C ILE A 80 18.16 -17.74 0.80
N SER A 81 18.91 -18.72 0.31
CA SER A 81 19.06 -20.01 1.01
C SER A 81 19.79 -19.87 2.35
N PHE A 82 20.71 -18.92 2.47
CA PHE A 82 21.45 -18.64 3.71
C PHE A 82 20.58 -18.04 4.80
N LEU A 83 19.45 -17.41 4.48
CA LEU A 83 18.54 -16.84 5.49
C LEU A 83 18.09 -17.88 6.54
N ARG A 84 17.92 -19.14 6.12
CA ARG A 84 17.61 -20.22 7.04
C ARG A 84 18.73 -20.44 8.04
N TYR A 85 19.96 -20.50 7.56
CA TYR A 85 21.14 -20.84 8.36
C TYR A 85 21.58 -19.67 9.25
N PHE A 86 21.32 -18.41 8.85
CA PHE A 86 21.48 -17.29 9.79
C PHE A 86 20.61 -17.46 11.03
N TYR A 87 19.37 -17.93 10.86
CA TYR A 87 18.49 -18.17 12.00
C TYR A 87 18.91 -19.39 12.84
N GLU A 88 19.37 -20.47 12.21
CA GLU A 88 19.71 -21.73 12.89
C GLU A 88 21.10 -21.68 13.55
N ASP A 89 22.09 -21.07 12.89
CA ASP A 89 23.50 -21.13 13.30
C ASP A 89 23.98 -19.84 14.00
N PHE A 90 23.28 -18.71 13.79
CA PHE A 90 23.63 -17.39 14.33
C PHE A 90 22.42 -16.66 14.92
N PRO A 91 21.74 -17.25 15.91
CA PRO A 91 20.51 -16.66 16.44
C PRO A 91 20.70 -15.31 17.12
N GLU A 92 21.92 -14.98 17.51
CA GLU A 92 22.27 -13.70 18.16
C GLU A 92 22.57 -12.59 17.16
N LEU A 93 22.85 -12.92 15.87
CA LEU A 93 23.11 -11.93 14.83
C LEU A 93 21.80 -11.41 14.25
N ASN A 94 21.62 -10.08 14.31
CA ASN A 94 20.44 -9.47 13.72
C ASN A 94 20.60 -9.38 12.20
N VAL A 95 19.69 -9.99 11.46
CA VAL A 95 19.74 -9.99 9.99
C VAL A 95 18.46 -9.41 9.40
N ILE A 96 18.60 -8.39 8.58
CA ILE A 96 17.54 -7.83 7.73
C ILE A 96 17.95 -8.04 6.27
N ALA A 97 17.04 -8.60 5.49
CA ALA A 97 17.19 -8.67 4.05
C ALA A 97 16.10 -7.80 3.38
N ALA A 98 16.42 -7.15 2.28
CA ALA A 98 15.48 -6.38 1.48
C ALA A 98 15.58 -6.73 0.01
N GLY A 99 14.45 -6.57 -0.71
CA GLY A 99 14.42 -6.74 -2.15
C GLY A 99 13.08 -6.36 -2.75
N SER A 100 13.10 -5.78 -3.93
CA SER A 100 11.90 -5.32 -4.65
C SER A 100 11.23 -6.43 -5.48
N LEU A 101 12.04 -7.35 -6.03
CA LEU A 101 11.62 -8.46 -6.92
C LEU A 101 11.47 -9.79 -6.18
N LEU A 102 11.52 -9.77 -4.88
CA LEU A 102 11.68 -10.96 -4.05
C LEU A 102 10.56 -12.01 -4.27
N GLU A 103 9.31 -11.61 -4.47
CA GLU A 103 8.21 -12.56 -4.68
C GLU A 103 8.35 -13.40 -5.95
N HIS A 104 8.96 -12.84 -7.00
CA HIS A 104 9.21 -13.56 -8.23
C HIS A 104 10.35 -14.57 -8.06
N THR A 105 11.45 -14.17 -7.40
CA THR A 105 12.59 -15.03 -7.13
C THR A 105 12.23 -16.15 -6.16
N LEU A 106 11.48 -15.86 -5.11
CA LEU A 106 11.04 -16.85 -4.13
C LEU A 106 10.19 -17.99 -4.73
N LYS A 107 9.38 -17.70 -5.76
CA LYS A 107 8.62 -18.74 -6.49
C LYS A 107 9.53 -19.72 -7.23
N LYS A 108 10.73 -19.31 -7.59
CA LYS A 108 11.73 -20.11 -8.32
C LYS A 108 12.71 -20.84 -7.39
N THR A 109 12.88 -20.36 -6.16
CA THR A 109 13.86 -20.89 -5.20
C THR A 109 13.35 -22.19 -4.55
N LYS A 110 14.08 -23.31 -4.70
CA LYS A 110 13.71 -24.63 -4.20
C LYS A 110 13.77 -24.76 -2.67
N ASN A 111 14.66 -24.02 -2.01
CA ASN A 111 14.94 -24.11 -0.56
C ASN A 111 14.49 -22.85 0.18
N TYR A 112 13.21 -22.58 0.15
CA TYR A 112 12.63 -21.43 0.85
C TYR A 112 12.55 -21.68 2.38
N PRO A 113 13.04 -20.78 3.24
CA PRO A 113 13.11 -20.97 4.70
C PRO A 113 11.75 -20.73 5.38
N VAL A 114 10.81 -21.66 5.21
CA VAL A 114 9.46 -21.59 5.80
C VAL A 114 9.53 -21.60 7.34
N GLY A 115 8.80 -20.68 7.98
CA GLY A 115 8.64 -20.61 9.43
C GLY A 115 9.83 -20.01 10.19
N ARG A 116 10.88 -19.52 9.50
CA ARG A 116 12.08 -18.93 10.09
C ARG A 116 12.30 -17.46 9.71
N ILE A 117 11.32 -16.88 9.01
CA ILE A 117 11.40 -15.52 8.49
C ILE A 117 10.15 -14.74 8.89
N ASN A 118 10.35 -13.58 9.44
CA ASN A 118 9.33 -12.57 9.62
C ASN A 118 9.35 -11.60 8.44
N TYR A 119 8.17 -11.24 7.94
CA TYR A 119 8.01 -10.28 6.86
C TYR A 119 7.53 -8.94 7.38
N LEU A 120 8.12 -7.88 6.87
CA LEU A 120 7.57 -6.54 6.96
C LEU A 120 7.34 -5.99 5.55
N TYR A 121 6.27 -5.22 5.41
CA TYR A 121 5.91 -4.56 4.15
C TYR A 121 6.03 -3.05 4.32
N LEU A 122 6.79 -2.45 3.42
CA LEU A 122 6.96 -1.01 3.33
C LEU A 122 6.13 -0.50 2.16
N PHE A 123 5.36 0.55 2.44
CA PHE A 123 4.51 1.25 1.50
C PHE A 123 5.06 2.68 1.27
N PRO A 124 4.58 3.41 0.26
CA PRO A 124 4.75 4.86 0.23
C PRO A 124 4.28 5.49 1.54
N LEU A 125 4.83 6.64 1.90
CA LEU A 125 4.47 7.38 3.11
C LEU A 125 2.96 7.64 3.13
N ASN A 126 2.31 7.34 4.24
CA ASN A 126 0.92 7.70 4.46
C ASN A 126 0.79 9.16 4.93
N PHE A 127 -0.43 9.63 5.09
CA PHE A 127 -0.67 11.03 5.47
C PHE A 127 -0.07 11.41 6.83
N GLN A 128 -0.07 10.49 7.79
CA GLN A 128 0.59 10.73 9.07
C GLN A 128 2.10 10.94 8.89
N GLU A 129 2.76 10.05 8.16
CA GLU A 129 4.20 10.12 7.87
C GLU A 129 4.55 11.36 7.03
N TYR A 130 3.65 11.77 6.12
CA TYR A 130 3.76 13.03 5.40
C TYR A 130 3.74 14.25 6.35
N LEU A 131 2.83 14.29 7.32
CA LEU A 131 2.79 15.37 8.33
C LEU A 131 4.04 15.37 9.20
N GLU A 132 4.56 14.21 9.57
CA GLU A 132 5.83 14.04 10.28
C GLU A 132 7.00 14.60 9.47
N ALA A 133 7.11 14.24 8.21
CA ALA A 133 8.14 14.74 7.29
C ALA A 133 8.07 16.28 7.11
N GLN A 134 6.86 16.86 7.20
CA GLN A 134 6.65 18.31 7.18
C GLN A 134 7.07 19.02 8.47
N GLY A 135 7.38 18.30 9.54
CA GLY A 135 7.67 18.86 10.85
C GLY A 135 6.47 19.52 11.55
N LYS A 136 5.23 19.15 11.16
CA LYS A 136 3.99 19.77 11.68
C LYS A 136 3.53 19.12 12.98
N ASN A 137 4.39 19.03 13.98
CA ASN A 137 4.18 18.27 15.21
C ASN A 137 2.88 18.63 15.94
N ASN A 138 2.52 19.93 16.06
CA ASN A 138 1.29 20.35 16.73
C ASN A 138 0.03 19.91 15.97
N LEU A 139 0.07 19.93 14.64
CA LEU A 139 -1.04 19.46 13.82
C LEU A 139 -1.16 17.94 13.87
N LEU A 140 -0.03 17.23 13.88
CA LEU A 140 0.07 15.80 14.02
C LEU A 140 -0.47 15.30 15.36
N GLU A 141 -0.18 15.98 16.46
CA GLU A 141 -0.72 15.66 17.77
C GLU A 141 -2.27 15.71 17.77
N ARG A 142 -2.84 16.77 17.18
CA ARG A 142 -4.31 16.88 17.05
C ARG A 142 -4.89 15.84 16.11
N PHE A 143 -4.20 15.53 15.02
CA PHE A 143 -4.57 14.49 14.07
C PHE A 143 -4.67 13.10 14.72
N ARG A 144 -3.81 12.81 15.71
CA ARG A 144 -3.78 11.54 16.45
C ARG A 144 -4.92 11.39 17.47
N ASN A 145 -5.63 12.46 17.80
CA ASN A 145 -6.75 12.39 18.73
C ASN A 145 -7.96 11.68 18.11
N VAL A 146 -8.60 10.81 18.89
CA VAL A 146 -9.84 10.14 18.50
C VAL A 146 -10.90 10.44 19.56
N PRO A 147 -11.94 11.24 19.24
CA PRO A 147 -12.16 11.94 17.96
C PRO A 147 -11.27 13.17 17.78
N VAL A 148 -10.99 13.51 16.50
CA VAL A 148 -10.29 14.73 16.12
C VAL A 148 -11.13 15.96 16.48
N ASP A 149 -10.49 17.05 16.92
CA ASP A 149 -11.17 18.30 17.17
C ASP A 149 -11.42 19.09 15.88
N ASP A 150 -12.50 19.91 15.90
CA ASP A 150 -12.92 20.72 14.76
C ASP A 150 -11.93 21.84 14.38
N ILE A 151 -11.05 22.24 15.31
CA ILE A 151 -10.12 23.36 15.13
C ILE A 151 -9.09 23.01 14.06
N ALA A 152 -8.63 21.75 14.05
CA ALA A 152 -7.60 21.29 13.11
C ALA A 152 -8.15 20.96 11.71
N HIS A 153 -9.47 20.85 11.55
CA HIS A 153 -10.11 20.31 10.33
C HIS A 153 -9.63 21.00 9.04
N GLU A 154 -9.71 22.33 8.97
CA GLU A 154 -9.37 23.06 7.75
C GLU A 154 -7.87 22.95 7.40
N LEU A 155 -7.01 22.95 8.41
CA LEU A 155 -5.57 22.79 8.22
C LEU A 155 -5.24 21.37 7.75
N LEU A 156 -5.84 20.35 8.38
CA LEU A 156 -5.67 18.95 7.99
C LEU A 156 -6.19 18.71 6.56
N MET A 157 -7.35 19.26 6.20
CA MET A 157 -7.88 19.17 4.83
C MET A 157 -6.95 19.82 3.81
N LYS A 158 -6.37 20.98 4.12
CA LYS A 158 -5.41 21.65 3.23
C LYS A 158 -4.15 20.80 3.02
N GLU A 159 -3.57 20.24 4.09
CA GLU A 159 -2.40 19.37 3.98
C GLU A 159 -2.72 18.07 3.24
N PHE A 160 -3.89 17.49 3.52
CA PHE A 160 -4.35 16.31 2.83
C PHE A 160 -4.56 16.56 1.33
N HIS A 161 -5.07 17.73 0.96
CA HIS A 161 -5.16 18.14 -0.44
C HIS A 161 -3.78 18.11 -1.12
N THR A 162 -2.76 18.72 -0.49
CA THR A 162 -1.39 18.69 -1.04
C THR A 162 -0.87 17.27 -1.15
N TYR A 163 -1.07 16.46 -0.11
CA TYR A 163 -0.67 15.05 -0.10
C TYR A 163 -1.39 14.24 -1.19
N CYS A 164 -2.67 14.47 -1.45
CA CYS A 164 -3.39 13.83 -2.56
C CYS A 164 -2.76 14.13 -3.92
N ILE A 165 -2.20 15.33 -4.11
CA ILE A 165 -1.56 15.73 -5.37
C ILE A 165 -0.20 15.05 -5.53
N ILE A 166 0.62 15.08 -4.46
CA ILE A 166 2.01 14.62 -4.55
C ILE A 166 2.19 13.14 -4.19
N GLY A 167 1.21 12.51 -3.54
CA GLY A 167 1.35 11.13 -3.06
C GLY A 167 2.34 10.97 -1.92
N GLY A 168 2.74 9.72 -1.67
CA GLY A 168 3.60 9.30 -0.57
C GLY A 168 4.97 8.78 -0.98
N MET A 169 5.41 8.88 -2.24
CA MET A 169 6.74 8.42 -2.62
C MET A 169 7.81 9.21 -1.87
N PRO A 170 8.75 8.55 -1.12
CA PRO A 170 9.67 9.23 -0.21
C PRO A 170 10.51 10.32 -0.87
N GLU A 171 11.03 10.08 -2.06
CA GLU A 171 11.84 11.06 -2.80
C GLU A 171 11.03 12.31 -3.19
N ILE A 172 9.77 12.11 -3.58
CA ILE A 172 8.83 13.19 -3.89
C ILE A 172 8.54 14.02 -2.64
N VAL A 173 8.18 13.34 -1.54
CA VAL A 173 7.88 14.02 -0.27
C VAL A 173 9.11 14.77 0.24
N ALA A 174 10.29 14.16 0.24
CA ALA A 174 11.54 14.81 0.67
C ALA A 174 11.86 16.05 -0.17
N ASN A 175 11.75 15.97 -1.49
CA ASN A 175 11.98 17.11 -2.37
C ASN A 175 10.96 18.24 -2.11
N TYR A 176 9.67 17.90 -1.99
CA TYR A 176 8.64 18.88 -1.69
C TYR A 176 8.83 19.52 -0.30
N VAL A 177 9.22 18.75 0.71
CA VAL A 177 9.50 19.29 2.06
C VAL A 177 10.66 20.29 2.03
N ALA A 178 11.73 19.98 1.29
CA ALA A 178 12.90 20.82 1.19
C ALA A 178 12.65 22.13 0.41
N ASN A 179 11.94 22.04 -0.71
CA ASN A 179 11.83 23.14 -1.67
C ASN A 179 10.47 23.86 -1.64
N LYS A 180 9.41 23.22 -1.17
CA LYS A 180 8.01 23.68 -1.24
C LYS A 180 7.56 24.03 -2.67
N ASP A 181 8.20 23.42 -3.66
CA ASP A 181 7.98 23.64 -5.07
C ASP A 181 7.40 22.38 -5.74
N LEU A 182 6.18 22.50 -6.27
CA LEU A 182 5.49 21.45 -6.99
C LEU A 182 5.95 21.35 -8.46
N LEU A 183 6.53 22.42 -9.01
CA LEU A 183 6.97 22.46 -10.40
C LEU A 183 8.26 21.67 -10.64
N SER A 184 9.03 21.39 -9.60
CA SER A 184 10.25 20.57 -9.66
C SER A 184 9.97 19.06 -9.66
N LEU A 185 8.78 18.63 -9.24
CA LEU A 185 8.44 17.22 -9.04
C LEU A 185 8.27 16.39 -10.32
N PRO A 186 7.79 16.93 -11.46
CA PRO A 186 7.54 16.12 -12.66
C PRO A 186 8.76 15.32 -13.15
N GLN A 187 9.96 15.87 -13.06
CA GLN A 187 11.19 15.16 -13.46
C GLN A 187 11.47 13.94 -12.55
N ILE A 188 11.18 14.06 -11.25
CA ILE A 188 11.36 12.97 -10.29
C ILE A 188 10.31 11.88 -10.56
N TYR A 189 9.04 12.25 -10.79
CA TYR A 189 8.02 11.27 -11.17
C TYR A 189 8.37 10.54 -12.46
N GLU A 190 8.86 11.25 -13.47
CA GLU A 190 9.29 10.65 -14.73
C GLU A 190 10.39 9.60 -14.50
N SER A 191 11.40 9.92 -13.68
CA SER A 191 12.46 8.99 -13.31
C SER A 191 11.93 7.75 -12.59
N ILE A 192 11.08 7.96 -11.58
CA ILE A 192 10.45 6.88 -10.82
C ILE A 192 9.61 6.00 -11.74
N TRP A 193 8.73 6.60 -12.54
CA TRP A 193 7.79 5.86 -13.39
C TRP A 193 8.48 5.11 -14.52
N ASN A 194 9.52 5.69 -15.13
CA ASN A 194 10.34 4.99 -16.12
C ASN A 194 11.07 3.80 -15.50
N THR A 195 11.60 3.94 -14.28
CA THR A 195 12.19 2.81 -13.55
C THR A 195 11.19 1.67 -13.36
N TYR A 196 9.94 1.96 -13.01
CA TYR A 196 8.89 0.94 -12.91
C TYR A 196 8.56 0.30 -14.26
N LYS A 197 8.46 1.09 -15.34
CA LYS A 197 8.21 0.57 -16.70
C LYS A 197 9.32 -0.38 -17.16
N ASP A 198 10.56 -0.07 -16.84
CA ASP A 198 11.71 -0.90 -17.18
C ASP A 198 11.79 -2.18 -16.31
N ASP A 199 11.47 -2.06 -15.02
CA ASP A 199 11.47 -3.21 -14.12
C ASP A 199 10.36 -4.22 -14.41
N VAL A 200 9.22 -3.78 -14.92
CA VAL A 200 8.12 -4.66 -15.33
C VAL A 200 8.57 -5.75 -16.27
N ILE A 201 9.54 -5.45 -17.14
CA ILE A 201 10.11 -6.41 -18.09
C ILE A 201 10.73 -7.61 -17.37
N LYS A 202 11.36 -7.40 -16.22
CA LYS A 202 12.03 -8.46 -15.43
C LYS A 202 11.06 -9.51 -14.87
N TYR A 203 9.76 -9.19 -14.80
CA TYR A 203 8.73 -10.13 -14.34
C TYR A 203 8.11 -10.98 -15.46
N ALA A 204 8.43 -10.68 -16.72
CA ALA A 204 7.90 -11.39 -17.87
C ALA A 204 8.69 -12.67 -18.16
N ASP A 205 7.98 -13.80 -18.31
CA ASP A 205 8.59 -15.08 -18.70
C ASP A 205 8.81 -15.19 -20.23
N SER A 206 8.24 -14.26 -21.01
CA SER A 206 8.33 -14.25 -22.48
C SER A 206 8.15 -12.85 -23.06
N LYS A 207 8.61 -12.65 -24.31
CA LYS A 207 8.42 -11.39 -25.05
C LYS A 207 6.95 -11.03 -25.27
N SER A 208 6.08 -12.03 -25.46
CA SER A 208 4.63 -11.80 -25.56
C SER A 208 4.06 -11.24 -24.26
N GLU A 209 4.45 -11.79 -23.12
CA GLU A 209 4.02 -11.32 -21.81
C GLU A 209 4.54 -9.91 -21.50
N GLU A 210 5.80 -9.63 -21.83
CA GLU A 210 6.38 -8.29 -21.73
C GLU A 210 5.52 -7.26 -22.48
N ASN A 211 5.08 -7.57 -23.71
CA ASN A 211 4.26 -6.67 -24.50
C ASN A 211 2.89 -6.41 -23.83
N VAL A 212 2.26 -7.45 -23.24
CA VAL A 212 0.99 -7.31 -22.49
C VAL A 212 1.20 -6.44 -21.26
N MET A 213 2.28 -6.68 -20.49
CA MET A 213 2.60 -5.90 -19.28
C MET A 213 2.86 -4.43 -19.62
N LYS A 214 3.63 -4.15 -20.66
CA LYS A 214 3.85 -2.78 -21.15
C LYS A 214 2.55 -2.09 -21.56
N HIS A 215 1.68 -2.81 -22.27
CA HIS A 215 0.37 -2.27 -22.63
C HIS A 215 -0.45 -1.92 -21.38
N ILE A 216 -0.49 -2.82 -20.39
CA ILE A 216 -1.22 -2.59 -19.13
C ILE A 216 -0.66 -1.36 -18.40
N VAL A 217 0.65 -1.28 -18.20
CA VAL A 217 1.28 -0.15 -17.49
C VAL A 217 0.98 1.19 -18.15
N ASN A 218 0.95 1.23 -19.49
CA ASN A 218 0.66 2.45 -20.25
C ASN A 218 -0.82 2.83 -20.30
N THR A 219 -1.75 1.93 -19.94
CA THR A 219 -3.20 2.19 -20.06
C THR A 219 -3.95 2.12 -18.75
N ALA A 220 -3.41 1.45 -17.73
CA ALA A 220 -4.12 1.13 -16.50
C ALA A 220 -4.59 2.35 -15.71
N ALA A 221 -3.86 3.46 -15.74
CA ALA A 221 -4.24 4.70 -15.06
C ALA A 221 -5.63 5.19 -15.48
N SER A 222 -5.96 5.05 -16.77
CA SER A 222 -7.28 5.44 -17.30
C SER A 222 -8.45 4.59 -16.78
N PHE A 223 -8.17 3.47 -16.12
CA PHE A 223 -9.15 2.52 -15.57
C PHE A 223 -9.13 2.46 -14.04
N VAL A 224 -8.43 3.36 -13.37
CA VAL A 224 -8.38 3.41 -11.92
C VAL A 224 -9.79 3.60 -11.34
N ASP A 225 -10.05 2.95 -10.21
CA ASP A 225 -11.34 2.93 -9.50
C ASP A 225 -12.54 2.43 -10.34
N GLN A 226 -12.30 1.84 -11.50
CA GLN A 226 -13.32 1.22 -12.33
C GLN A 226 -13.21 -0.31 -12.26
N ARG A 227 -14.35 -0.98 -12.40
CA ARG A 227 -14.37 -2.43 -12.54
C ARG A 227 -13.89 -2.82 -13.94
N ILE A 228 -12.79 -3.54 -14.01
CA ILE A 228 -12.15 -3.92 -15.27
C ILE A 228 -12.57 -5.30 -15.75
N LYS A 229 -12.47 -5.50 -17.06
CA LYS A 229 -12.50 -6.83 -17.70
C LYS A 229 -11.10 -7.12 -18.23
N PHE A 230 -10.63 -8.35 -18.03
CA PHE A 230 -9.34 -8.76 -18.58
C PHE A 230 -9.37 -8.94 -20.09
N GLN A 231 -10.48 -9.44 -20.63
CA GLN A 231 -10.64 -9.56 -22.08
C GLN A 231 -10.61 -8.19 -22.75
N ASN A 232 -9.71 -8.01 -23.71
CA ASN A 232 -9.52 -6.78 -24.48
C ASN A 232 -9.23 -5.54 -23.58
N PHE A 233 -8.52 -5.73 -22.48
CA PHE A 233 -8.17 -4.63 -21.56
C PHE A 233 -7.44 -3.50 -22.31
N GLY A 234 -7.78 -2.26 -21.98
CA GLY A 234 -7.16 -1.08 -22.59
C GLY A 234 -7.38 -1.00 -24.12
N HIS A 235 -8.53 -1.46 -24.59
CA HIS A 235 -8.88 -1.50 -26.04
C HIS A 235 -7.93 -2.34 -26.90
N SER A 236 -7.28 -3.34 -26.31
CA SER A 236 -6.38 -4.28 -26.99
C SER A 236 -7.12 -5.49 -27.54
N ASN A 237 -6.40 -6.34 -28.27
CA ASN A 237 -6.87 -7.65 -28.71
C ASN A 237 -6.38 -8.81 -27.80
N TYR A 238 -5.79 -8.49 -26.65
CA TYR A 238 -5.27 -9.49 -25.72
C TYR A 238 -6.39 -10.32 -25.07
N LYS A 239 -6.12 -11.62 -24.90
CA LYS A 239 -7.07 -12.55 -24.28
C LYS A 239 -7.06 -12.40 -22.77
N SER A 240 -8.18 -12.74 -22.13
CA SER A 240 -8.37 -12.68 -20.69
C SER A 240 -7.24 -13.37 -19.91
N ARG A 241 -6.75 -14.53 -20.36
CA ARG A 241 -5.68 -15.29 -19.70
C ARG A 241 -4.34 -14.57 -19.71
N GLU A 242 -3.99 -13.93 -20.84
CA GLU A 242 -2.74 -13.17 -20.99
C GLU A 242 -2.74 -11.93 -20.09
N VAL A 243 -3.84 -11.18 -20.11
CA VAL A 243 -4.01 -9.98 -19.29
C VAL A 243 -4.06 -10.32 -17.79
N SER A 244 -4.78 -11.38 -17.40
CA SER A 244 -4.83 -11.83 -15.99
C SER A 244 -3.46 -12.24 -15.47
N LYS A 245 -2.64 -12.97 -16.28
CA LYS A 245 -1.28 -13.34 -15.90
C LYS A 245 -0.40 -12.11 -15.71
N ALA A 246 -0.46 -11.16 -16.64
CA ALA A 246 0.30 -9.92 -16.58
C ALA A 246 -0.08 -9.07 -15.36
N PHE A 247 -1.38 -8.92 -15.05
CA PHE A 247 -1.81 -8.26 -13.81
C PHE A 247 -1.32 -8.96 -12.55
N ASN A 248 -1.28 -10.29 -12.50
CA ASN A 248 -0.74 -11.01 -11.35
C ASN A 248 0.75 -10.73 -11.13
N ASN A 249 1.52 -10.52 -12.21
CA ASN A 249 2.93 -10.17 -12.10
C ASN A 249 3.11 -8.70 -11.67
N LEU A 250 2.31 -7.77 -12.20
CA LEU A 250 2.30 -6.37 -11.75
C LEU A 250 1.89 -6.20 -10.29
N ASP A 251 0.95 -7.03 -9.83
CA ASP A 251 0.51 -7.10 -8.45
C ASP A 251 1.62 -7.66 -7.53
N ALA A 252 2.34 -8.69 -7.97
CA ALA A 252 3.53 -9.20 -7.27
C ALA A 252 4.62 -8.12 -7.16
N ALA A 253 4.79 -7.29 -8.20
CA ALA A 253 5.67 -6.11 -8.20
C ALA A 253 5.17 -4.96 -7.31
N LYS A 254 3.94 -5.01 -6.82
CA LYS A 254 3.28 -3.96 -6.03
C LYS A 254 3.05 -2.64 -6.79
N VAL A 255 3.21 -2.61 -8.10
CA VAL A 255 3.05 -1.40 -8.93
C VAL A 255 1.58 -1.11 -9.20
N ILE A 256 0.83 -2.14 -9.64
CA ILE A 256 -0.61 -2.08 -9.88
C ILE A 256 -1.25 -3.31 -9.23
N GLN A 257 -2.15 -3.07 -8.31
CA GLN A 257 -2.83 -4.12 -7.58
C GLN A 257 -4.23 -4.35 -8.14
N VAL A 258 -4.68 -5.60 -8.09
CA VAL A 258 -6.02 -6.02 -8.48
C VAL A 258 -6.82 -6.30 -7.21
N ILE A 259 -7.90 -5.54 -7.00
CA ILE A 259 -8.77 -5.62 -5.82
C ILE A 259 -10.10 -6.25 -6.24
N TYR A 260 -10.44 -7.40 -5.63
CA TYR A 260 -11.68 -8.10 -5.92
C TYR A 260 -12.80 -7.70 -4.96
N PRO A 261 -14.05 -7.64 -5.45
CA PRO A 261 -15.20 -7.38 -4.59
C PRO A 261 -15.53 -8.57 -3.71
N CYS A 262 -16.29 -8.32 -2.64
CA CYS A 262 -17.02 -9.37 -1.96
C CYS A 262 -18.54 -9.11 -2.02
N THR A 263 -19.34 -10.15 -1.77
CA THR A 263 -20.81 -10.08 -1.84
C THR A 263 -21.49 -10.32 -0.50
N ASN A 264 -20.73 -10.84 0.47
CA ASN A 264 -21.21 -11.07 1.83
C ASN A 264 -21.26 -9.76 2.65
N VAL A 265 -22.12 -9.76 3.66
CA VAL A 265 -22.33 -8.63 4.59
C VAL A 265 -21.90 -8.94 6.03
N GLU A 266 -21.31 -10.10 6.22
CA GLU A 266 -20.79 -10.61 7.49
C GLU A 266 -19.36 -11.14 7.31
N PRO A 267 -18.51 -11.10 8.35
CA PRO A 267 -17.18 -11.69 8.29
C PRO A 267 -17.24 -13.23 8.07
N PRO A 268 -16.19 -13.82 7.48
CA PRO A 268 -14.98 -13.18 6.97
C PRO A 268 -15.19 -12.49 5.62
N ILE A 269 -14.29 -11.56 5.26
CA ILE A 269 -14.24 -11.02 3.90
C ILE A 269 -13.84 -12.14 2.94
N LEU A 270 -14.73 -12.44 1.97
CA LEU A 270 -14.51 -13.49 0.96
C LEU A 270 -14.49 -12.85 -0.44
N PRO A 271 -13.30 -12.61 -1.02
CA PRO A 271 -13.20 -12.05 -2.37
C PRO A 271 -13.84 -12.96 -3.42
N ASP A 272 -14.68 -12.41 -4.28
CA ASP A 272 -15.29 -13.12 -5.39
C ASP A 272 -14.47 -12.93 -6.68
N TYR A 273 -13.60 -13.88 -6.97
CA TYR A 273 -12.72 -13.87 -8.14
C TYR A 273 -13.45 -14.06 -9.49
N LYS A 274 -14.74 -14.35 -9.48
CA LYS A 274 -15.57 -14.45 -10.71
C LYS A 274 -16.06 -13.06 -11.16
N LYS A 275 -16.07 -12.10 -10.24
CA LYS A 275 -16.51 -10.73 -10.51
C LYS A 275 -15.33 -9.85 -10.97
N SER A 276 -15.63 -8.85 -11.76
CA SER A 276 -14.66 -7.87 -12.27
C SER A 276 -14.02 -7.10 -11.13
N PRO A 277 -12.69 -7.07 -11.02
CA PRO A 277 -11.98 -6.33 -9.99
C PRO A 277 -11.84 -4.84 -10.33
N ARG A 278 -11.37 -4.03 -9.34
CA ARG A 278 -10.85 -2.68 -9.50
C ARG A 278 -9.32 -2.66 -9.52
N LEU A 279 -8.74 -1.58 -10.03
CA LEU A 279 -7.31 -1.33 -10.01
C LEU A 279 -6.95 -0.34 -8.89
N GLN A 280 -5.83 -0.62 -8.21
CA GLN A 280 -5.17 0.26 -7.26
C GLN A 280 -3.71 0.43 -7.67
N PHE A 281 -3.27 1.66 -7.89
CA PHE A 281 -1.87 1.98 -8.10
C PHE A 281 -1.12 2.01 -6.76
N LEU A 282 0.18 1.82 -6.82
CA LEU A 282 1.06 1.91 -5.66
C LEU A 282 0.91 3.24 -4.93
N ASP A 283 0.85 4.34 -5.68
CA ASP A 283 0.88 5.70 -5.15
C ASP A 283 0.02 6.66 -5.98
N THR A 284 -0.71 7.54 -5.29
CA THR A 284 -1.62 8.49 -5.93
C THR A 284 -0.87 9.59 -6.70
N GLY A 285 0.32 10.00 -6.25
CA GLY A 285 1.13 10.99 -6.97
C GLY A 285 1.63 10.45 -8.30
N ILE A 286 2.08 9.20 -8.35
CA ILE A 286 2.44 8.50 -9.59
C ILE A 286 1.23 8.38 -10.53
N LEU A 287 0.06 8.03 -9.99
CA LEU A 287 -1.19 7.97 -10.75
C LEU A 287 -1.54 9.33 -11.38
N ASN A 288 -1.47 10.41 -10.59
CA ASN A 288 -1.76 11.77 -11.06
C ASN A 288 -0.79 12.22 -12.15
N PHE A 289 0.49 11.84 -12.01
CA PHE A 289 1.52 12.12 -13.01
C PHE A 289 1.23 11.38 -14.33
N ASP A 290 0.94 10.08 -14.28
CA ASP A 290 0.67 9.26 -15.48
C ASP A 290 -0.63 9.71 -16.19
N LEU A 291 -1.62 10.19 -15.43
CA LEU A 291 -2.84 10.81 -15.96
C LEU A 291 -2.64 12.25 -16.48
N ASN A 292 -1.49 12.87 -16.20
CA ASN A 292 -1.18 14.26 -16.51
C ASN A 292 -2.20 15.28 -15.96
N ILE A 293 -2.69 15.04 -14.74
CA ILE A 293 -3.74 15.88 -14.10
C ILE A 293 -3.22 16.73 -12.92
N GLN A 294 -1.93 16.68 -12.58
CA GLN A 294 -1.37 17.36 -11.41
C GLN A 294 -1.61 18.86 -11.42
N ALA A 295 -1.48 19.51 -12.59
CA ALA A 295 -1.74 20.95 -12.74
C ALA A 295 -3.22 21.29 -12.52
N ASP A 296 -4.13 20.44 -13.00
CA ASP A 296 -5.58 20.64 -12.80
C ASP A 296 -5.95 20.50 -11.33
N LEU A 297 -5.37 19.50 -10.65
CA LEU A 297 -5.60 19.26 -9.20
C LEU A 297 -5.18 20.45 -8.34
N LEU A 298 -4.11 21.16 -8.70
CA LEU A 298 -3.65 22.37 -7.99
C LEU A 298 -4.66 23.52 -8.05
N LEU A 299 -5.43 23.60 -9.11
CA LEU A 299 -6.43 24.64 -9.31
C LEU A 299 -7.79 24.30 -8.67
N MET A 300 -8.00 23.04 -8.31
CA MET A 300 -9.24 22.59 -7.70
C MET A 300 -9.31 22.98 -6.21
N LYS A 301 -10.45 23.50 -5.78
CA LYS A 301 -10.74 23.74 -4.37
C LYS A 301 -11.16 22.47 -3.63
N ASP A 302 -11.77 21.54 -4.34
CA ASP A 302 -12.26 20.25 -3.82
C ASP A 302 -11.85 19.13 -4.79
N LEU A 303 -11.04 18.18 -4.31
CA LEU A 303 -10.59 17.03 -5.08
C LEU A 303 -11.64 15.94 -5.23
N SER A 304 -12.80 16.09 -4.62
CA SER A 304 -13.84 15.06 -4.63
C SER A 304 -14.36 14.73 -6.03
N GLU A 305 -14.28 15.68 -6.99
CA GLU A 305 -14.66 15.47 -8.38
C GLU A 305 -13.44 15.20 -9.30
N ALA A 306 -12.22 15.23 -8.72
CA ALA A 306 -11.00 15.03 -9.47
C ALA A 306 -11.01 13.66 -10.15
N TYR A 307 -10.71 13.67 -11.44
CA TYR A 307 -10.71 12.49 -12.30
C TYR A 307 -11.96 11.60 -12.09
N LYS A 308 -13.15 12.19 -12.30
CA LYS A 308 -14.44 11.48 -12.16
C LYS A 308 -14.70 10.92 -10.74
N GLY A 309 -14.08 11.51 -9.74
CA GLY A 309 -14.20 11.07 -8.35
C GLY A 309 -13.30 9.90 -7.95
N ALA A 310 -12.35 9.47 -8.79
CA ALA A 310 -11.51 8.30 -8.52
C ALA A 310 -10.35 8.56 -7.56
N ILE A 311 -9.86 9.80 -7.46
CA ILE A 311 -8.63 10.12 -6.71
C ILE A 311 -8.81 9.94 -5.20
N ILE A 312 -9.92 10.39 -4.64
CA ILE A 312 -10.15 10.25 -3.19
C ILE A 312 -10.33 8.78 -2.77
N PRO A 313 -11.17 7.95 -3.43
CA PRO A 313 -11.20 6.51 -3.12
C PRO A 313 -9.84 5.84 -3.26
N HIS A 314 -9.06 6.21 -4.27
CA HIS A 314 -7.73 5.66 -4.48
C HIS A 314 -6.79 5.94 -3.29
N ILE A 315 -6.67 7.22 -2.86
CA ILE A 315 -5.78 7.56 -1.76
C ILE A 315 -6.24 6.99 -0.42
N ILE A 316 -7.55 6.92 -0.16
CA ILE A 316 -8.06 6.29 1.07
C ILE A 316 -7.73 4.80 1.09
N ASN A 317 -7.82 4.10 -0.05
CA ASN A 317 -7.34 2.71 -0.16
C ASN A 317 -5.83 2.61 0.10
N GLN A 318 -5.01 3.54 -0.44
CA GLN A 318 -3.57 3.61 -0.17
C GLN A 318 -3.29 3.79 1.34
N GLU A 319 -4.00 4.69 2.02
CA GLU A 319 -3.91 4.92 3.46
C GLU A 319 -4.20 3.64 4.27
N VAL A 320 -5.29 2.94 3.94
CA VAL A 320 -5.68 1.70 4.63
C VAL A 320 -4.69 0.56 4.36
N LEU A 321 -4.14 0.47 3.14
CA LEU A 321 -3.12 -0.52 2.78
C LEU A 321 -1.82 -0.31 3.55
N SER A 322 -1.38 0.94 3.74
CA SER A 322 -0.13 1.28 4.44
C SER A 322 -0.07 0.79 5.89
N LEU A 323 -1.22 0.50 6.48
CA LEU A 323 -1.31 -0.03 7.86
C LEU A 323 -1.03 -1.54 7.97
N ASN A 324 -0.97 -2.25 6.85
CA ASN A 324 -0.79 -3.71 6.83
C ASN A 324 0.70 -4.09 6.70
N THR A 325 1.51 -3.64 7.67
CA THR A 325 2.98 -3.80 7.63
C THR A 325 3.46 -5.21 7.87
N THR A 326 2.70 -6.07 8.55
CA THR A 326 3.09 -7.46 8.87
C THR A 326 2.37 -8.51 8.01
N ASP A 327 1.20 -8.17 7.50
CA ASP A 327 0.36 -9.06 6.71
C ASP A 327 -0.18 -8.29 5.49
N TYR A 328 0.31 -8.63 4.30
CA TYR A 328 -0.10 -7.96 3.08
C TYR A 328 -1.53 -8.31 2.70
N LYS A 329 -2.48 -7.68 3.38
CA LYS A 329 -3.91 -7.79 3.08
C LYS A 329 -4.37 -6.64 2.22
N LYS A 330 -4.89 -6.97 1.05
CA LYS A 330 -5.56 -6.01 0.19
C LYS A 330 -6.86 -5.54 0.81
N THR A 331 -7.28 -4.34 0.43
CA THR A 331 -8.62 -3.86 0.68
C THR A 331 -9.63 -4.64 -0.16
N ASN A 332 -10.90 -4.56 0.20
CA ASN A 332 -12.00 -5.12 -0.58
C ASN A 332 -13.15 -4.11 -0.62
N PHE A 333 -13.89 -4.14 -1.71
CA PHE A 333 -15.13 -3.40 -1.86
C PHE A 333 -16.33 -4.35 -1.91
N TRP A 334 -17.53 -3.84 -1.69
CA TRP A 334 -18.72 -4.69 -1.75
C TRP A 334 -19.50 -4.45 -3.02
N VAL A 335 -20.08 -5.53 -3.57
CA VAL A 335 -21.06 -5.48 -4.64
C VAL A 335 -22.26 -6.34 -4.30
N ARG A 336 -23.47 -5.88 -4.65
CA ARG A 336 -24.67 -6.66 -4.45
C ARG A 336 -24.67 -7.90 -5.34
N ASP A 337 -25.03 -9.04 -4.77
CA ASP A 337 -25.10 -10.32 -5.51
C ASP A 337 -26.41 -10.46 -6.30
N LYS A 338 -26.68 -9.53 -7.20
CA LYS A 338 -27.81 -9.59 -8.16
C LYS A 338 -27.30 -9.22 -9.54
N THR A 339 -27.73 -9.97 -10.55
CA THR A 339 -27.24 -9.90 -11.94
C THR A 339 -27.42 -8.54 -12.61
N GLN A 340 -28.35 -7.71 -12.13
CA GLN A 340 -28.64 -6.37 -12.70
C GLN A 340 -28.41 -5.22 -11.68
N SER A 341 -27.74 -5.49 -10.55
CA SER A 341 -27.49 -4.48 -9.55
C SER A 341 -26.15 -3.80 -9.82
N SER A 342 -26.15 -2.48 -9.84
CA SER A 342 -24.95 -1.62 -9.86
C SER A 342 -24.55 -1.13 -8.47
N ALA A 343 -25.17 -1.66 -7.38
CA ALA A 343 -24.85 -1.22 -6.03
C ALA A 343 -23.45 -1.70 -5.62
N GLU A 344 -22.63 -0.74 -5.21
CA GLU A 344 -21.23 -0.94 -4.87
C GLU A 344 -20.85 -0.01 -3.71
N VAL A 345 -20.21 -0.55 -2.65
CA VAL A 345 -19.66 0.19 -1.50
C VAL A 345 -18.15 0.16 -1.62
N ASP A 346 -17.51 1.31 -1.46
CA ASP A 346 -16.12 1.55 -1.86
C ASP A 346 -15.10 0.74 -1.07
N LEU A 347 -15.34 0.50 0.24
CA LEU A 347 -14.41 -0.22 1.10
C LEU A 347 -15.17 -1.01 2.18
N LEU A 348 -14.60 -2.16 2.57
CA LEU A 348 -15.08 -2.97 3.67
C LEU A 348 -14.00 -3.14 4.73
N ILE A 349 -14.36 -2.94 5.99
CA ILE A 349 -13.48 -3.17 7.13
C ILE A 349 -14.10 -4.21 8.06
N ALA A 350 -13.40 -5.33 8.25
CA ALA A 350 -13.79 -6.32 9.25
C ALA A 350 -13.38 -5.85 10.65
N HIS A 351 -14.30 -5.86 11.60
CA HIS A 351 -14.06 -5.53 13.00
C HIS A 351 -14.87 -6.49 13.91
N GLY A 352 -14.17 -7.43 14.55
CA GLY A 352 -14.83 -8.46 15.35
C GLY A 352 -15.87 -9.25 14.54
N LYS A 353 -17.10 -9.26 15.03
CA LYS A 353 -18.24 -9.92 14.38
C LYS A 353 -18.93 -9.08 13.29
N PHE A 354 -18.42 -7.88 13.00
CA PHE A 354 -19.02 -6.95 12.05
C PHE A 354 -18.19 -6.77 10.79
N LEU A 355 -18.88 -6.60 9.67
CA LEU A 355 -18.30 -6.16 8.41
C LEU A 355 -18.80 -4.75 8.10
N ILE A 356 -17.97 -3.74 8.35
CA ILE A 356 -18.36 -2.34 8.30
C ILE A 356 -18.22 -1.81 6.88
N PRO A 357 -19.31 -1.33 6.24
CA PRO A 357 -19.25 -0.68 4.95
C PRO A 357 -18.75 0.75 5.09
N VAL A 358 -17.82 1.15 4.21
CA VAL A 358 -17.29 2.50 4.13
C VAL A 358 -17.56 3.05 2.74
N GLU A 359 -18.39 4.07 2.68
CA GLU A 359 -18.70 4.78 1.45
C GLU A 359 -17.86 6.05 1.37
N ILE A 360 -17.19 6.27 0.25
CA ILE A 360 -16.34 7.44 0.02
C ILE A 360 -17.08 8.36 -0.94
N LYS A 361 -17.53 9.52 -0.44
CA LYS A 361 -18.36 10.44 -1.22
C LYS A 361 -17.67 11.73 -1.52
N SER A 362 -17.71 12.07 -2.80
CA SER A 362 -17.44 13.41 -3.26
C SER A 362 -18.49 14.39 -2.70
N GLY A 363 -18.01 15.40 -1.97
CA GLY A 363 -18.85 16.49 -1.46
C GLY A 363 -19.74 16.14 -0.25
N LYS A 364 -20.50 17.15 0.20
CA LYS A 364 -21.32 17.06 1.42
C LYS A 364 -22.66 16.32 1.24
N THR A 365 -23.14 16.12 0.00
CA THR A 365 -24.52 15.72 -0.33
C THR A 365 -24.65 14.49 -1.23
N GLY A 366 -23.62 13.65 -1.34
CA GLY A 366 -23.65 12.46 -2.19
C GLY A 366 -24.72 11.44 -1.76
N SER A 367 -25.38 10.79 -2.75
CA SER A 367 -26.39 9.74 -2.49
C SER A 367 -25.76 8.50 -1.88
N LEU A 368 -26.33 7.99 -0.78
CA LEU A 368 -25.91 6.78 -0.07
C LEU A 368 -26.66 5.51 -0.51
N LYS A 369 -27.18 5.47 -1.75
CA LYS A 369 -28.03 4.35 -2.22
C LYS A 369 -27.34 2.98 -2.08
N SER A 370 -26.07 2.87 -2.41
CA SER A 370 -25.33 1.60 -2.29
C SER A 370 -25.11 1.22 -0.83
N LEU A 371 -24.74 2.21 0.01
CA LEU A 371 -24.58 2.02 1.45
C LEU A 371 -25.88 1.52 2.09
N HIS A 372 -27.03 2.11 1.74
CA HIS A 372 -28.35 1.67 2.21
C HIS A 372 -28.65 0.21 1.80
N GLN A 373 -28.26 -0.19 0.57
CA GLN A 373 -28.43 -1.58 0.13
C GLN A 373 -27.60 -2.58 0.94
N PHE A 374 -26.41 -2.17 1.37
CA PHE A 374 -25.60 -2.97 2.30
C PHE A 374 -26.24 -3.02 3.68
N VAL A 375 -26.56 -1.86 4.26
CA VAL A 375 -27.15 -1.73 5.59
C VAL A 375 -28.43 -2.54 5.72
N ASN A 376 -29.30 -2.53 4.71
CA ASN A 376 -30.56 -3.31 4.73
C ASN A 376 -30.31 -4.81 4.87
N GLN A 377 -29.18 -5.33 4.38
CA GLN A 377 -28.82 -6.75 4.44
C GLN A 377 -27.96 -7.11 5.66
N ALA A 378 -27.15 -6.16 6.16
CA ALA A 378 -26.22 -6.39 7.26
C ALA A 378 -26.96 -6.68 8.58
N PRO A 379 -26.47 -7.57 9.46
CA PRO A 379 -27.07 -7.85 10.76
C PRO A 379 -26.76 -6.81 11.84
N HIS A 380 -26.11 -5.72 11.49
CA HIS A 380 -25.69 -4.64 12.39
C HIS A 380 -26.11 -3.26 11.86
N PRO A 381 -26.17 -2.22 12.72
CA PRO A 381 -26.61 -0.88 12.33
C PRO A 381 -25.45 0.07 11.93
N PHE A 382 -24.21 -0.38 11.89
CA PHE A 382 -23.04 0.49 11.72
C PHE A 382 -22.69 0.70 10.26
N ALA A 383 -22.49 1.98 9.87
CA ALA A 383 -21.97 2.36 8.55
C ALA A 383 -21.08 3.60 8.67
N VAL A 384 -20.15 3.74 7.74
CA VAL A 384 -19.20 4.85 7.68
C VAL A 384 -19.31 5.56 6.34
N ARG A 385 -19.27 6.89 6.37
CA ARG A 385 -19.09 7.74 5.20
C ARG A 385 -17.82 8.55 5.37
N MET A 386 -16.90 8.49 4.41
CA MET A 386 -15.77 9.41 4.33
C MET A 386 -16.10 10.54 3.34
N TYR A 387 -15.85 11.79 3.76
CA TYR A 387 -16.27 12.97 3.02
C TYR A 387 -15.42 14.21 3.35
N GLY A 388 -15.65 15.33 2.67
CA GLY A 388 -14.90 16.58 2.87
C GLY A 388 -15.36 17.43 4.09
N GLY A 389 -16.28 16.92 4.92
CA GLY A 389 -16.78 17.64 6.11
C GLY A 389 -16.17 17.17 7.42
N LYS A 390 -16.66 17.71 8.52
CA LYS A 390 -16.19 17.44 9.87
C LYS A 390 -16.66 16.09 10.40
N PHE A 391 -15.96 15.57 11.41
CA PHE A 391 -16.38 14.37 12.12
C PHE A 391 -17.73 14.55 12.82
N ASN A 392 -18.63 13.62 12.60
CA ASN A 392 -19.86 13.48 13.40
C ASN A 392 -20.42 12.06 13.32
N ILE A 393 -21.32 11.73 14.22
CA ILE A 393 -22.10 10.48 14.21
C ILE A 393 -23.57 10.86 14.29
N GLU A 394 -24.38 10.29 13.41
CA GLU A 394 -25.81 10.54 13.34
C GLU A 394 -26.62 9.24 13.30
N GLU A 395 -27.78 9.28 13.94
CA GLU A 395 -28.81 8.24 13.81
C GLU A 395 -29.69 8.57 12.61
N THR A 396 -29.89 7.60 11.76
CA THR A 396 -30.67 7.80 10.52
C THR A 396 -31.38 6.51 10.12
N VAL A 397 -32.17 6.55 9.06
CA VAL A 397 -32.92 5.41 8.56
C VAL A 397 -32.67 5.22 7.06
N THR A 398 -32.66 3.95 6.60
CA THR A 398 -32.63 3.69 5.17
C THR A 398 -33.99 4.03 4.53
N PRO A 399 -34.07 4.21 3.21
CA PRO A 399 -35.37 4.38 2.52
C PRO A 399 -36.37 3.24 2.75
N GLU A 400 -35.87 2.05 3.14
CA GLU A 400 -36.69 0.87 3.47
C GLU A 400 -37.11 0.85 4.95
N GLY A 401 -36.75 1.90 5.75
CA GLY A 401 -37.14 2.06 7.15
C GLY A 401 -36.22 1.39 8.17
N LYS A 402 -35.09 0.81 7.78
CA LYS A 402 -34.14 0.21 8.73
C LYS A 402 -33.31 1.30 9.42
N PRO A 403 -33.35 1.39 10.78
CA PRO A 403 -32.52 2.34 11.53
C PRO A 403 -31.04 1.93 11.47
N TYR A 404 -30.15 2.91 11.40
CA TYR A 404 -28.71 2.68 11.46
C TYR A 404 -27.95 3.91 11.96
N LEU A 405 -26.72 3.70 12.38
CA LEU A 405 -25.78 4.71 12.83
C LEU A 405 -24.81 5.01 11.69
N LEU A 406 -24.70 6.27 11.30
CA LEU A 406 -23.77 6.74 10.29
C LEU A 406 -22.64 7.55 10.93
N MET A 407 -21.42 7.02 10.91
CA MET A 407 -20.23 7.78 11.27
C MET A 407 -19.69 8.50 10.03
N ASN A 408 -19.67 9.82 10.08
CA ASN A 408 -19.12 10.68 9.04
C ASN A 408 -17.70 11.07 9.41
N LEU A 409 -16.72 10.70 8.55
CA LEU A 409 -15.30 10.93 8.75
C LEU A 409 -14.72 11.84 7.66
N PRO A 410 -13.90 12.84 8.03
CA PRO A 410 -13.06 13.55 7.06
C PRO A 410 -12.13 12.62 6.29
N TYR A 411 -11.84 12.92 5.02
CA TYR A 411 -10.96 12.13 4.17
C TYR A 411 -9.58 11.86 4.78
N TYR A 412 -8.98 12.86 5.42
CA TYR A 412 -7.65 12.75 6.01
C TYR A 412 -7.52 11.71 7.13
N LEU A 413 -8.62 11.13 7.59
CA LEU A 413 -8.62 10.08 8.62
C LEU A 413 -8.52 8.65 8.05
N GLY A 414 -8.07 8.48 6.82
CA GLY A 414 -7.88 7.17 6.19
C GLY A 414 -7.01 6.22 7.01
N THR A 415 -5.86 6.69 7.49
CA THR A 415 -4.95 5.91 8.36
C THR A 415 -5.56 5.58 9.72
N TYR A 416 -6.50 6.37 10.21
CA TYR A 416 -7.17 6.17 11.50
C TYR A 416 -8.52 5.46 11.40
N LEU A 417 -8.92 5.04 10.21
CA LEU A 417 -10.23 4.44 9.96
C LEU A 417 -10.54 3.26 10.90
N LYS A 418 -9.58 2.37 11.15
CA LYS A 418 -9.77 1.23 12.08
C LYS A 418 -9.95 1.68 13.52
N GLN A 419 -9.20 2.70 13.99
CA GLN A 419 -9.32 3.27 15.33
C GLN A 419 -10.69 3.95 15.52
N TYR A 420 -11.17 4.69 14.50
CA TYR A 420 -12.49 5.30 14.53
C TYR A 420 -13.63 4.27 14.51
N ILE A 421 -13.49 3.19 13.74
CA ILE A 421 -14.46 2.08 13.78
C ILE A 421 -14.49 1.45 15.17
N ASN A 422 -13.33 1.22 15.79
CA ASN A 422 -13.26 0.72 17.17
C ASN A 422 -13.95 1.69 18.17
N TYR A 423 -13.63 3.00 18.10
CA TYR A 423 -14.28 4.03 18.91
C TYR A 423 -15.80 4.02 18.70
N PHE A 424 -16.25 3.97 17.45
CA PHE A 424 -17.66 3.99 17.07
C PHE A 424 -18.43 2.79 17.66
N ILE A 425 -17.91 1.59 17.45
CA ILE A 425 -18.54 0.36 17.94
C ILE A 425 -18.53 0.31 19.47
N THR A 426 -17.41 0.64 20.10
CA THR A 426 -17.32 0.65 21.58
C THR A 426 -18.31 1.63 22.21
N LYS A 427 -18.50 2.79 21.58
CA LYS A 427 -19.42 3.81 22.10
C LYS A 427 -20.90 3.46 21.94
N TYR A 428 -21.28 2.77 20.88
CA TYR A 428 -22.68 2.56 20.48
C TYR A 428 -23.10 1.08 20.45
N ASN A 429 -22.18 0.13 20.67
CA ASN A 429 -22.54 -1.27 20.82
C ASN A 429 -23.00 -1.49 22.26
N VAL A 430 -24.25 -1.17 22.53
CA VAL A 430 -24.93 -1.59 23.76
C VAL A 430 -25.33 -3.04 23.52
N GLU A 431 -24.74 -3.99 24.25
CA GLU A 431 -25.07 -5.42 24.21
C GLU A 431 -26.56 -5.69 24.35
#